data_63dcb79d3f3f82faefcaaf6cb99d2d59
#
_entry.id   63dcb79d3f3f82faefcaaf6cb99d2d59
#
_cell.length_a   1.000
_cell.length_b   1.000
_cell.length_c   1.000
_cell.angle_alpha   90.00
_cell.angle_beta   90.00
_cell.angle_gamma   90.00
#
_symmetry.space_group_name_H-M   'P 1'
#
loop_
_entity.id
_entity.type
_entity.pdbx_description
1 polymer ?
#
loop_
_entity_poly.entity_id
_entity_poly.type
_entity_poly.pdbx_seq_one_letter_code
_entity_poly.pdbx_strand_id
1 'polypeptide(L)' 'MTADLTPAGKKVYDAMKKLGATSPESIKTADDVMRAAGLPKGMSNNALQELVAKGYAKRVAREKAAGYYVVK' A
#
# COMPACT_ATOMS: atom_id res chain seq x y z
N MET A 1 5.00 8.06 -11.68
CA MET A 1 3.67 8.28 -12.29
C MET A 1 2.79 7.08 -12.06
N THR A 2 1.51 7.30 -11.83
CA THR A 2 0.59 6.24 -11.45
C THR A 2 -0.43 5.92 -12.55
N ALA A 3 -0.13 6.32 -13.78
CA ALA A 3 -1.06 6.16 -14.90
C ALA A 3 -1.42 4.71 -15.20
N ASP A 4 -0.54 3.78 -14.85
CA ASP A 4 -0.75 2.35 -15.08
C ASP A 4 -1.44 1.65 -13.91
N LEU A 5 -1.80 2.38 -12.86
CA LEU A 5 -2.49 1.81 -11.70
C LEU A 5 -4.00 1.89 -11.89
N THR A 6 -4.70 0.90 -11.33
CA THR A 6 -6.16 0.96 -11.25
C THR A 6 -6.56 2.09 -10.30
N PRO A 7 -7.83 2.56 -10.36
CA PRO A 7 -8.28 3.58 -9.40
C PRO A 7 -8.07 3.18 -7.94
N ALA A 8 -8.27 1.90 -7.60
CA ALA A 8 -8.03 1.40 -6.25
C ALA A 8 -6.54 1.46 -5.92
N GLY A 9 -5.68 1.09 -6.87
CA GLY A 9 -4.24 1.17 -6.68
C GLY A 9 -3.77 2.59 -6.42
N LYS A 10 -4.32 3.57 -7.15
CA LYS A 10 -3.99 4.98 -6.92
C LYS A 10 -4.41 5.44 -5.54
N LYS A 11 -5.60 5.07 -5.10
CA LYS A 11 -6.09 5.45 -3.77
C LYS A 11 -5.19 4.89 -2.67
N VAL A 12 -4.78 3.63 -2.80
CA VAL A 12 -3.90 2.99 -1.84
C VAL A 12 -2.52 3.65 -1.86
N TYR A 13 -2.00 3.92 -3.04
CA TYR A 13 -0.72 4.58 -3.21
C TYR A 13 -0.70 5.95 -2.51
N ASP A 14 -1.72 6.77 -2.78
CA ASP A 14 -1.85 8.08 -2.15
C ASP A 14 -2.03 7.97 -0.64
N ALA A 15 -2.83 7.01 -0.18
CA ALA A 15 -3.05 6.79 1.24
C ALA A 15 -1.75 6.42 1.95
N MET A 16 -0.94 5.56 1.35
CA MET A 16 0.35 5.17 1.93
C MET A 16 1.28 6.36 2.02
N LYS A 17 1.29 7.23 1.02
CA LYS A 17 2.11 8.45 1.07
C LYS A 17 1.64 9.39 2.18
N LYS A 18 0.34 9.55 2.35
CA LYS A 18 -0.23 10.37 3.42
C LYS A 18 0.11 9.83 4.81
N LEU A 19 0.16 8.51 4.94
CA LEU A 19 0.53 7.86 6.19
C LEU A 19 2.04 7.92 6.47
N GLY A 20 2.82 8.34 5.49
CA GLY A 20 4.27 8.37 5.63
C GLY A 20 4.93 7.01 5.45
N ALA A 21 4.24 6.05 4.84
CA ALA A 21 4.77 4.71 4.59
C ALA A 21 5.70 4.74 3.38
N THR A 22 6.84 5.39 3.51
CA THR A 22 7.76 5.61 2.41
C THR A 22 9.15 5.01 2.64
N SER A 23 9.33 4.29 3.75
CA SER A 23 10.59 3.64 4.07
C SER A 23 10.34 2.35 4.82
N PRO A 24 11.34 1.43 4.87
CA PRO A 24 11.19 0.18 5.62
C PRO A 24 10.92 0.39 7.11
N GLU A 25 11.29 1.55 7.63
CA GLU A 25 11.06 1.88 9.04
C GLU A 25 9.65 2.39 9.30
N SER A 26 8.95 2.80 8.25
CA SER A 26 7.63 3.43 8.36
C SER A 26 6.56 2.58 7.69
N ILE A 27 6.70 1.27 7.73
CA ILE A 27 5.72 0.37 7.11
C ILE A 27 4.37 0.49 7.78
N LYS A 28 3.31 0.27 7.00
CA LYS A 28 1.93 0.25 7.49
C LYS A 28 1.29 -1.08 7.10
N THR A 29 0.41 -1.57 7.97
CA THR A 29 -0.30 -2.82 7.69
C THR A 29 -1.38 -2.59 6.65
N ALA A 30 -1.88 -3.69 6.09
CA ALA A 30 -3.00 -3.60 5.15
C ALA A 30 -4.23 -2.96 5.79
N ASP A 31 -4.46 -3.20 7.08
CA ASP A 31 -5.58 -2.58 7.79
C ASP A 31 -5.42 -1.06 7.88
N ASP A 32 -4.22 -0.59 8.18
CA ASP A 32 -3.96 0.85 8.23
C ASP A 32 -4.20 1.50 6.86
N VAL A 33 -3.72 0.85 5.82
CA VAL A 33 -3.87 1.35 4.45
C VAL A 33 -5.34 1.34 4.04
N MET A 34 -6.07 0.27 4.38
CA MET A 34 -7.49 0.14 4.08
C MET A 34 -8.28 1.30 4.68
N ARG A 35 -8.01 1.62 5.94
CA ARG A 35 -8.71 2.72 6.62
C ARG A 35 -8.39 4.06 5.97
N ALA A 36 -7.12 4.29 5.67
CA ALA A 36 -6.71 5.54 5.06
C ALA A 36 -7.25 5.71 3.64
N ALA A 37 -7.32 4.63 2.89
CA ALA A 37 -7.83 4.67 1.52
C ALA A 37 -9.35 4.66 1.44
N GLY A 38 -10.01 4.20 2.51
CA GLY A 38 -11.47 4.10 2.52
C GLY A 38 -12.00 3.01 1.61
N LEU A 39 -11.25 1.93 1.43
CA LEU A 39 -11.62 0.83 0.55
C LEU A 39 -11.92 -0.44 1.36
N PRO A 40 -12.76 -1.34 0.82
CA PRO A 40 -12.96 -2.65 1.43
C PRO A 40 -11.65 -3.44 1.51
N LYS A 41 -11.58 -4.36 2.45
CA LYS A 41 -10.36 -5.15 2.68
C LYS A 41 -9.88 -5.87 1.42
N GLY A 42 -10.79 -6.51 0.70
CA GLY A 42 -10.42 -7.24 -0.52
C GLY A 42 -9.83 -6.33 -1.58
N MET A 43 -10.42 -5.15 -1.79
CA MET A 43 -9.91 -4.18 -2.75
C MET A 43 -8.56 -3.63 -2.33
N SER A 44 -8.39 -3.36 -1.04
CA SER A 44 -7.12 -2.86 -0.52
C SER A 44 -6.01 -3.88 -0.71
N ASN A 45 -6.28 -5.15 -0.41
CA ASN A 45 -5.30 -6.21 -0.61
C ASN A 45 -4.91 -6.34 -2.07
N ASN A 46 -5.88 -6.33 -2.98
CA ASN A 46 -5.61 -6.41 -4.41
C ASN A 46 -4.78 -5.22 -4.88
N ALA A 47 -5.11 -4.03 -4.38
CA ALA A 47 -4.37 -2.83 -4.75
C ALA A 47 -2.93 -2.88 -4.23
N LEU A 48 -2.73 -3.37 -3.01
CA LEU A 48 -1.39 -3.54 -2.47
C LEU A 48 -0.57 -4.52 -3.30
N GLN A 49 -1.17 -5.64 -3.70
CA GLN A 49 -0.51 -6.61 -4.57
C GLN A 49 -0.14 -5.99 -5.91
N GLU A 50 -1.02 -5.18 -6.46
CA GLU A 50 -0.75 -4.46 -7.70
C GLU A 50 0.45 -3.52 -7.55
N LEU A 51 0.49 -2.75 -6.48
CA LEU A 51 1.61 -1.83 -6.23
C LEU A 51 2.93 -2.59 -6.09
N VAL A 52 2.92 -3.70 -5.39
CA VAL A 52 4.12 -4.52 -5.23
C VAL A 52 4.54 -5.12 -6.57
N ALA A 53 3.58 -5.66 -7.33
CA ALA A 53 3.87 -6.28 -8.62
C ALA A 53 4.45 -5.30 -9.62
N LYS A 54 4.00 -4.03 -9.57
CA LYS A 54 4.47 -2.99 -10.49
C LYS A 54 5.67 -2.22 -9.98
N GLY A 55 6.16 -2.55 -8.78
CA GLY A 55 7.36 -1.94 -8.23
C GLY A 55 7.15 -0.59 -7.57
N TYR A 56 5.90 -0.22 -7.26
CA TYR A 56 5.63 1.02 -6.53
C TYR A 56 5.78 0.87 -5.03
N ALA A 57 5.61 -0.34 -4.52
CA ALA A 57 5.67 -0.60 -3.09
C ALA A 57 6.38 -1.92 -2.82
N LYS A 58 6.80 -2.11 -1.58
CA LYS A 58 7.41 -3.36 -1.13
C LYS A 58 6.68 -3.88 0.10
N ARG A 59 6.63 -5.20 0.21
CA ARG A 59 6.05 -5.88 1.35
C ARG A 59 7.16 -6.31 2.29
N VAL A 60 6.96 -6.04 3.58
CA VAL A 60 7.91 -6.45 4.63
C VAL A 60 7.19 -7.40 5.57
N ALA A 61 7.71 -8.61 5.70
CA ALA A 61 7.15 -9.59 6.63
C ALA A 61 7.51 -9.24 8.06
N ARG A 62 6.52 -9.29 8.96
CA ARG A 62 6.71 -9.08 10.39
C ARG A 62 6.06 -10.22 11.15
N GLU A 63 6.39 -10.36 12.43
CA GLU A 63 5.90 -11.47 13.25
C GLU A 63 4.38 -11.51 13.33
N LYS A 64 3.75 -10.36 13.47
CA LYS A 64 2.29 -10.28 13.66
C LYS A 64 1.54 -10.03 12.37
N ALA A 65 2.09 -9.22 11.49
CA ALA A 65 1.43 -8.86 10.24
C ALA A 65 2.44 -8.32 9.25
N ALA A 66 2.15 -8.48 7.97
CA ALA A 66 2.98 -7.88 6.93
C ALA A 66 2.73 -6.38 6.88
N GLY A 67 3.77 -5.62 6.63
CA GLY A 67 3.68 -4.19 6.38
C GLY A 67 4.06 -3.87 4.96
N TYR A 68 3.70 -2.68 4.52
CA TYR A 68 3.98 -2.21 3.17
C TYR A 68 4.54 -0.79 3.23
N TYR A 69 5.37 -0.45 2.26
CA TYR A 69 5.85 0.93 2.11
C TYR A 69 6.07 1.23 0.63
N VAL A 70 5.93 2.50 0.29
CA VAL A 70 6.06 2.97 -1.08
C VAL A 70 7.54 3.23 -1.39
N VAL A 71 8.01 2.77 -2.56
CA VAL A 71 9.38 2.96 -3.00
C VAL A 71 9.50 3.93 -4.19
N LYS A 72 8.38 4.35 -4.74
CA LYS A 72 8.38 5.33 -5.85
C LYS A 72 7.54 6.54 -5.56
#